data_bfffe1dfca430becfcf95de1a496f4b2
#
_entry.id   bfffe1dfca430becfcf95de1a496f4b2
#
_cell.length_a   1.000
_cell.length_b   1.000
_cell.length_c   1.000
_cell.angle_alpha   90.00
_cell.angle_beta   90.00
_cell.angle_gamma   90.00
#
_symmetry.space_group_name_H-M   'P 1'
#
loop_
_entity.id
_entity.type
_entity.pdbx_description
1 polymer ?
#
loop_
_entity_poly.entity_id
_entity_poly.type
_entity_poly.pdbx_seq_one_letter_code
_entity_poly.pdbx_strand_id
1 'polypeptide(L)' 'MYEKVKKYYNLGFYNKKQVGDFVKKGYLTPEQYEEIVGEPYVA' A
#
# COMPACT_ATOMS: atom_id res chain seq x y z
N MET A 1 8.28 6.88 -1.11
CA MET A 1 7.77 5.54 -0.70
C MET A 1 6.56 5.10 -1.51
N TYR A 2 5.61 5.99 -1.73
CA TYR A 2 4.37 5.64 -2.45
C TYR A 2 4.62 5.02 -3.82
N GLU A 3 5.44 5.68 -4.64
CA GLU A 3 5.68 5.20 -6.00
C GLU A 3 6.37 3.85 -6.03
N LYS A 4 7.32 3.64 -5.12
CA LYS A 4 8.02 2.36 -5.04
C LYS A 4 7.08 1.24 -4.60
N VAL A 5 6.25 1.51 -3.60
CA VAL A 5 5.31 0.51 -3.12
C VAL A 5 4.31 0.16 -4.21
N LYS A 6 3.81 1.18 -4.90
CA LYS A 6 2.87 0.95 -6.00
C LYS A 6 3.49 0.08 -7.09
N LYS A 7 4.72 0.40 -7.47
CA LYS A 7 5.42 -0.37 -8.49
C LYS A 7 5.61 -1.83 -8.08
N TYR A 8 6.09 -2.04 -6.86
CA TYR A 8 6.35 -3.40 -6.38
C TYR A 8 5.08 -4.19 -6.14
N TYR A 9 4.01 -3.52 -5.73
CA TYR A 9 2.73 -4.19 -5.61
C TYR A 9 2.26 -4.69 -6.97
N ASN A 10 2.36 -3.85 -8.01
CA ASN A 10 1.96 -4.23 -9.36
C ASN A 10 2.84 -5.34 -9.93
N LEU A 11 4.10 -5.41 -9.51
CA LEU A 11 5.01 -6.46 -9.93
C LEU A 11 4.82 -7.76 -9.14
N GLY A 12 4.01 -7.74 -8.08
CA GLY A 12 3.74 -8.91 -7.28
C GLY A 12 4.67 -9.12 -6.09
N PHE A 13 5.54 -8.15 -5.79
CA PHE A 13 6.46 -8.28 -4.66
C PHE A 13 5.79 -8.02 -3.31
N TYR A 14 4.75 -7.20 -3.28
CA TYR A 14 4.01 -6.89 -2.06
C TYR A 14 2.57 -7.33 -2.22
N ASN A 15 1.96 -7.77 -1.11
CA ASN A 15 0.54 -8.08 -1.07
C ASN A 15 -0.20 -6.99 -0.30
N LYS A 16 -1.53 -7.11 -0.25
CA LYS A 16 -2.36 -6.11 0.42
C LYS A 16 -1.99 -5.93 1.88
N LYS A 17 -1.66 -7.02 2.57
CA LYS A 17 -1.29 -6.97 3.97
C LYS A 17 -0.01 -6.16 4.18
N GLN A 18 0.98 -6.37 3.30
CA GLN A 18 2.23 -5.65 3.40
C GLN A 18 2.05 -4.16 3.14
N VAL A 19 1.23 -3.81 2.14
CA VAL A 19 0.92 -2.40 1.88
C VAL A 19 0.20 -1.80 3.08
N GLY A 20 -0.72 -2.54 3.70
CA GLY A 20 -1.39 -2.09 4.91
C GLY A 20 -0.43 -1.87 6.06
N ASP A 21 0.60 -2.71 6.19
CA ASP A 21 1.62 -2.53 7.22
C ASP A 21 2.39 -1.23 7.00
N PHE A 22 2.65 -0.83 5.76
CA PHE A 22 3.29 0.44 5.49
C PHE A 22 2.44 1.61 5.95
N VAL A 23 1.11 1.49 5.82
CA VAL A 23 0.20 2.52 6.35
C VAL A 23 0.32 2.60 7.87
N LYS A 24 0.32 1.45 8.54
CA LYS A 24 0.45 1.41 10.01
C LYS A 24 1.74 2.03 10.47
N LYS A 25 2.82 1.83 9.73
CA LYS A 25 4.13 2.37 10.11
C LYS A 25 4.29 3.83 9.76
N GLY A 26 3.32 4.42 9.05
CA GLY A 26 3.36 5.82 8.70
C GLY A 26 4.10 6.12 7.41
N TYR A 27 4.45 5.11 6.64
CA TYR A 27 5.11 5.30 5.35
C TYR A 27 4.13 5.69 4.25
N LEU A 28 2.88 5.29 4.40
CA LEU A 28 1.81 5.58 3.45
C LEU A 28 0.60 6.12 4.20
N THR A 29 -0.27 6.84 3.48
CA THR A 29 -1.57 7.24 4.00
C THR A 29 -2.61 6.21 3.57
N PRO A 30 -3.76 6.15 4.28
CA PRO A 30 -4.86 5.28 3.84
C PRO A 30 -5.32 5.57 2.43
N GLU A 31 -5.26 6.83 2.01
CA GLU A 31 -5.63 7.20 0.66
C GLU A 31 -4.66 6.63 -0.37
N GLN A 32 -3.38 6.64 -0.05
CA GLN A 32 -2.37 6.04 -0.92
C GLN A 32 -2.53 4.52 -1.00
N TYR A 33 -2.90 3.89 0.11
CA TYR A 33 -3.20 2.46 0.09
C TYR A 33 -4.33 2.16 -0.89
N GLU A 34 -5.38 2.95 -0.84
CA GLU A 34 -6.52 2.74 -1.72
C GLU A 34 -6.12 2.90 -3.19
N GLU A 35 -5.27 3.87 -3.49
CA GLU A 35 -4.81 4.07 -4.85
C GLU A 35 -3.96 2.90 -5.36
N ILE A 36 -3.16 2.32 -4.47
CA ILE A 36 -2.28 1.21 -4.85
C ILE A 36 -3.06 -0.09 -4.98
N VAL A 37 -3.86 -0.40 -3.98
CA VAL A 37 -4.53 -1.69 -3.86
C VAL A 37 -5.87 -1.72 -4.57
N GLY A 38 -6.53 -0.56 -4.68
CA GLY A 38 -7.84 -0.46 -5.29
C GLY A 38 -8.99 -0.76 -4.34
N GLU A 39 -8.71 -0.84 -3.04
CA GLU A 39 -9.71 -1.09 -2.02
C GLU A 39 -9.48 -0.14 -0.85
N PRO A 40 -10.55 0.25 -0.13
CA PRO A 40 -10.39 1.13 1.04
C PRO A 40 -9.53 0.47 2.10
N TYR A 41 -8.70 1.27 2.78
CA TYR A 41 -7.89 0.75 3.87
C TYR A 41 -8.77 0.49 5.09
N VAL A 42 -8.67 -0.71 5.63
CA VAL A 42 -9.37 -1.10 6.85
C VAL A 42 -8.33 -1.44 7.89
N ALA A 43 -8.35 -0.68 8.99
CA ALA A 43 -7.37 -0.86 10.06
C ALA A 43 -7.58 -2.18 10.80
#